data_3384b98fb296ff9f3fd436fd024ab2b9
#
_entry.id   3384b98fb296ff9f3fd436fd024ab2b9
#
_cell.length_a   1.000
_cell.length_b   1.000
_cell.length_c   1.000
_cell.angle_alpha   90.00
_cell.angle_beta   90.00
_cell.angle_gamma   90.00
#
_symmetry.space_group_name_H-M   'P 1'
#
loop_
_entity.id
_entity.type
_entity.pdbx_description
1 polymer ?
#
loop_
_entity_poly.entity_id
_entity_poly.type
_entity_poly.pdbx_seq_one_letter_code
_entity_poly.pdbx_strand_id
1 'polypeptide(L)'
;MAENKILIVDDDNRNIFALSAVLKSKGFQCVSAIGGEEGLDLLKKEKGIAVVLMDMMMPGMDGYQAMAQMSRHPELKEIPVIAVTAQAMLGDRERCLNAGAVGYVSKPINVDELTDLLKLYI
;
A
#
# COMPACT_ATOMS: atom_id res chain seq x y z
N MET A 1 11.14 -17.36 7.36
CA MET A 1 9.82 -16.99 7.82
C MET A 1 8.96 -16.45 6.71
N ALA A 2 7.69 -16.63 6.87
CA ALA A 2 6.76 -16.09 5.89
C ALA A 2 6.83 -14.58 5.82
N GLU A 3 6.48 -14.05 4.66
CA GLU A 3 6.35 -12.63 4.46
C GLU A 3 5.11 -12.15 5.18
N ASN A 4 5.27 -11.23 6.11
CA ASN A 4 4.16 -10.76 6.93
C ASN A 4 4.24 -9.27 7.26
N LYS A 5 5.11 -8.54 6.59
CA LYS A 5 5.21 -7.09 6.81
C LYS A 5 4.33 -6.35 5.83
N ILE A 6 3.75 -5.27 6.31
CA ILE A 6 2.96 -4.36 5.48
C ILE A 6 3.78 -3.09 5.27
N LEU A 7 3.94 -2.70 4.01
CA LEU A 7 4.55 -1.41 3.70
C LEU A 7 3.44 -0.39 3.49
N ILE A 8 3.48 0.69 4.26
CA ILE A 8 2.53 1.79 4.14
C ILE A 8 3.23 2.94 3.42
N VAL A 9 2.75 3.31 2.25
CA VAL A 9 3.29 4.43 1.47
C VAL A 9 2.28 5.54 1.46
N ASP A 10 2.60 6.66 2.11
CA ASP A 10 1.71 7.80 2.25
C ASP A 10 2.57 9.02 2.53
N ASP A 11 2.20 10.16 1.98
CA ASP A 11 2.98 11.38 2.21
C ASP A 11 2.61 12.11 3.50
N ASP A 12 1.61 11.63 4.22
CA ASP A 12 1.18 12.23 5.49
C ASP A 12 1.60 11.35 6.66
N ASN A 13 2.56 11.85 7.45
CA ASN A 13 3.09 11.12 8.61
C ASN A 13 2.01 10.81 9.65
N ARG A 14 0.99 11.64 9.77
CA ARG A 14 -0.08 11.41 10.73
C ARG A 14 -0.92 10.21 10.32
N ASN A 15 -1.18 10.06 9.03
CA ASN A 15 -1.89 8.89 8.52
C ASN A 15 -1.07 7.63 8.72
N ILE A 16 0.23 7.71 8.46
CA ILE A 16 1.13 6.57 8.66
C ILE A 16 1.12 6.15 10.13
N PHE A 17 1.26 7.11 11.04
CA PHE A 17 1.29 6.82 12.46
C PHE A 17 0.00 6.16 12.94
N ALA A 18 -1.14 6.74 12.57
CA ALA A 18 -2.43 6.23 12.98
C ALA A 18 -2.69 4.82 12.45
N LEU A 19 -2.41 4.61 11.17
CA LEU A 19 -2.65 3.33 10.55
C LEU A 19 -1.70 2.26 11.08
N SER A 20 -0.43 2.61 11.26
CA SER A 20 0.56 1.70 11.84
C SER A 20 0.16 1.24 13.23
N ALA A 21 -0.30 2.18 14.06
CA ALA A 21 -0.70 1.86 15.43
C ALA A 21 -1.88 0.88 15.45
N VAL A 22 -2.88 1.13 14.61
CA VAL A 22 -4.04 0.26 14.53
C VAL A 22 -3.66 -1.14 14.03
N LEU A 23 -2.86 -1.22 12.98
CA LEU A 23 -2.48 -2.50 12.41
C LEU A 23 -1.58 -3.30 13.37
N LYS A 24 -0.69 -2.60 14.08
CA LYS A 24 0.14 -3.26 15.09
C LYS A 24 -0.71 -3.86 16.20
N SER A 25 -1.75 -3.16 16.61
CA SER A 25 -2.65 -3.65 17.66
C SER A 25 -3.38 -4.92 17.23
N LYS A 26 -3.45 -5.16 15.94
CA LYS A 26 -4.10 -6.35 15.39
C LYS A 26 -3.09 -7.44 15.01
N GLY A 27 -1.83 -7.25 15.37
CA GLY A 27 -0.81 -8.29 15.18
C GLY A 27 -0.01 -8.18 13.89
N PHE A 28 -0.20 -7.12 13.11
CA PHE A 28 0.56 -6.94 11.88
C PHE A 28 1.85 -6.19 12.13
N GLN A 29 2.86 -6.47 11.34
CA GLN A 29 4.12 -5.72 11.35
C GLN A 29 4.09 -4.72 10.20
N CYS A 30 4.47 -3.48 10.48
CA CYS A 30 4.42 -2.41 9.49
C CYS A 30 5.76 -1.72 9.34
N VAL A 31 6.09 -1.38 8.10
CA VAL A 31 7.15 -0.43 7.78
C VAL A 31 6.50 0.65 6.92
N SER A 32 7.11 1.81 6.83
CA SER A 32 6.47 2.93 6.13
C SER A 32 7.45 3.74 5.32
N ALA A 33 6.93 4.44 4.34
CA ALA A 33 7.67 5.35 3.48
C ALA A 33 6.79 6.58 3.22
N ILE A 34 7.41 7.74 3.09
CA ILE A 34 6.67 9.00 2.92
C ILE A 34 6.54 9.43 1.46
N GLY A 35 6.73 8.52 0.54
CA GLY A 35 6.57 8.81 -0.88
C GLY A 35 6.89 7.61 -1.73
N GLY A 36 6.55 7.70 -3.01
CA GLY A 36 6.72 6.60 -3.93
C GLY A 36 8.16 6.15 -4.10
N GLU A 37 9.07 7.10 -4.21
CA GLU A 37 10.49 6.77 -4.40
C GLU A 37 11.07 6.06 -3.17
N GLU A 38 10.78 6.60 -1.99
CA GLU A 38 11.23 5.97 -0.74
C GLU A 38 10.61 4.58 -0.59
N GLY A 39 9.34 4.45 -0.97
CA GLY A 39 8.66 3.16 -0.93
C GLY A 39 9.32 2.14 -1.83
N LEU A 40 9.67 2.53 -3.05
CA LEU A 40 10.36 1.63 -3.97
C LEU A 40 11.72 1.21 -3.44
N ASP A 41 12.47 2.16 -2.89
CA ASP A 41 13.77 1.86 -2.30
C ASP A 41 13.64 0.87 -1.15
N LEU A 42 12.63 1.08 -0.32
CA LEU A 42 12.39 0.22 0.83
C LEU A 42 12.00 -1.19 0.38
N LEU A 43 11.19 -1.31 -0.67
CA LEU A 43 10.83 -2.61 -1.22
C LEU A 43 12.03 -3.39 -1.71
N LYS A 44 13.02 -2.70 -2.26
CA LYS A 44 14.23 -3.34 -2.75
C LYS A 44 15.15 -3.80 -1.62
N LYS A 45 15.12 -3.11 -0.49
CA LYS A 45 16.02 -3.39 0.64
C LYS A 45 15.40 -4.31 1.67
N GLU A 46 14.12 -4.11 1.94
CA GLU A 46 13.42 -4.79 3.01
C GLU A 46 12.92 -6.14 2.52
N LYS A 47 13.23 -7.20 3.28
CA LYS A 47 12.70 -8.52 2.97
C LYS A 47 11.43 -8.77 3.76
N GLY A 48 10.55 -9.59 3.22
CA GLY A 48 9.35 -10.00 3.94
C GLY A 48 8.17 -9.07 3.82
N ILE A 49 8.17 -8.16 2.84
CA ILE A 49 7.01 -7.33 2.58
C ILE A 49 5.97 -8.20 1.87
N ALA A 50 4.83 -8.41 2.52
CA ALA A 50 3.77 -9.25 1.97
C ALA A 50 2.79 -8.44 1.13
N VAL A 51 2.58 -7.18 1.47
CA VAL A 51 1.58 -6.34 0.80
C VAL A 51 1.94 -4.87 0.99
N VAL A 52 1.57 -4.05 0.02
CA VAL A 52 1.80 -2.60 0.07
C VAL A 52 0.44 -1.90 0.14
N LEU A 53 0.31 -0.97 1.08
CA LEU A 53 -0.81 -0.04 1.12
C LEU A 53 -0.32 1.25 0.47
N MET A 54 -0.81 1.55 -0.72
CA MET A 54 -0.28 2.63 -1.55
C MET A 54 -1.29 3.77 -1.66
N ASP A 55 -0.92 4.93 -1.10
CA ASP A 55 -1.71 6.15 -1.30
C ASP A 55 -1.58 6.54 -2.77
N MET A 56 -2.71 6.69 -3.44
CA MET A 56 -2.71 6.99 -4.86
C MET A 56 -2.54 8.48 -5.16
N MET A 57 -2.73 9.33 -4.15
CA MET A 57 -2.71 10.78 -4.32
C MET A 57 -1.54 11.39 -3.54
N MET A 58 -0.34 11.30 -4.11
CA MET A 58 0.86 11.86 -3.50
C MET A 58 1.51 12.85 -4.45
N PRO A 59 2.11 13.93 -3.94
CA PRO A 59 2.88 14.83 -4.80
C PRO A 59 4.14 14.13 -5.33
N GLY A 60 4.61 14.58 -6.47
CA GLY A 60 5.75 13.95 -7.11
C GLY A 60 5.35 12.64 -7.74
N MET A 61 5.87 11.53 -7.23
CA MET A 61 5.49 10.21 -7.73
C MET A 61 4.22 9.75 -7.03
N ASP A 62 3.11 9.70 -7.76
CA ASP A 62 1.84 9.21 -7.20
C ASP A 62 1.80 7.69 -7.20
N GLY A 63 0.70 7.13 -6.69
CA GLY A 63 0.56 5.68 -6.57
C GLY A 63 0.56 4.96 -7.92
N TYR A 64 -0.01 5.56 -8.94
CA TYR A 64 -0.03 4.97 -10.27
C TYR A 64 1.38 4.84 -10.83
N GLN A 65 2.18 5.90 -10.67
CA GLN A 65 3.56 5.90 -11.13
C GLN A 65 4.40 4.90 -10.34
N ALA A 66 4.20 4.82 -9.03
CA ALA A 66 4.92 3.87 -8.19
C ALA A 66 4.60 2.43 -8.60
N MET A 67 3.33 2.14 -8.86
CA MET A 67 2.92 0.80 -9.30
C MET A 67 3.50 0.45 -10.66
N ALA A 68 3.56 1.43 -11.57
CA ALA A 68 4.16 1.21 -12.87
C ALA A 68 5.65 0.86 -12.74
N GLN A 69 6.34 1.53 -11.82
CA GLN A 69 7.74 1.22 -11.55
C GLN A 69 7.89 -0.19 -10.99
N MET A 70 7.02 -0.58 -10.05
CA MET A 70 7.07 -1.92 -9.48
C MET A 70 6.92 -2.98 -10.55
N SER A 71 6.05 -2.76 -11.51
CA SER A 71 5.78 -3.74 -12.56
C SER A 71 6.99 -3.99 -13.47
N ARG A 72 7.93 -3.07 -13.47
CA ARG A 72 9.15 -3.19 -14.29
C ARG A 72 10.26 -3.96 -13.60
N HIS A 73 10.13 -4.24 -12.31
CA HIS A 73 11.14 -4.95 -11.56
C HIS A 73 10.67 -6.37 -11.26
N PRO A 74 11.38 -7.39 -11.75
CA PRO A 74 10.94 -8.78 -11.54
C PRO A 74 10.75 -9.15 -10.09
N GLU A 75 11.55 -8.57 -9.18
CA GLU A 75 11.46 -8.87 -7.76
C GLU A 75 10.32 -8.14 -7.07
N LEU A 76 9.73 -7.12 -7.71
CA LEU A 76 8.68 -6.31 -7.10
C LEU A 76 7.29 -6.55 -7.70
N LYS A 77 7.24 -7.01 -8.94
CA LYS A 77 5.97 -7.08 -9.66
C LYS A 77 4.97 -8.06 -9.07
N GLU A 78 5.43 -9.00 -8.26
CA GLU A 78 4.56 -10.00 -7.64
C GLU A 78 4.02 -9.54 -6.29
N ILE A 79 4.51 -8.44 -5.74
CA ILE A 79 4.05 -7.96 -4.44
C ILE A 79 2.68 -7.29 -4.61
N PRO A 80 1.65 -7.78 -3.92
CA PRO A 80 0.32 -7.20 -4.06
C PRO A 80 0.24 -5.78 -3.50
N VAL A 81 -0.48 -4.92 -4.21
CA VAL A 81 -0.68 -3.52 -3.81
C VAL A 81 -2.17 -3.29 -3.60
N ILE A 82 -2.52 -2.76 -2.42
CA ILE A 82 -3.86 -2.30 -2.14
C ILE A 82 -3.86 -0.78 -2.29
N ALA A 83 -4.66 -0.27 -3.20
CA ALA A 83 -4.75 1.16 -3.44
C ALA A 83 -5.56 1.84 -2.34
N VAL A 84 -5.06 2.96 -1.84
CA VAL A 84 -5.75 3.77 -0.83
C VAL A 84 -5.94 5.16 -1.42
N THR A 85 -7.15 5.68 -1.41
CA THR A 85 -7.43 6.98 -2.02
C THR A 85 -8.46 7.76 -1.23
N ALA A 86 -8.29 9.08 -1.23
CA ALA A 86 -9.27 10.00 -0.64
C ALA A 86 -10.40 10.32 -1.62
N GLN A 87 -10.21 10.02 -2.90
CA GLN A 87 -11.21 10.30 -3.92
C GLN A 87 -11.97 9.04 -4.29
N ALA A 88 -13.22 8.97 -3.86
CA ALA A 88 -14.09 7.85 -4.20
C ALA A 88 -14.98 8.24 -5.39
N MET A 89 -14.35 8.58 -6.51
CA MET A 89 -15.08 8.96 -7.71
C MET A 89 -15.52 7.73 -8.50
N LEU A 90 -16.57 7.90 -9.27
CA LEU A 90 -17.04 6.84 -10.14
C LEU A 90 -15.91 6.38 -11.08
N GLY A 91 -15.68 5.09 -11.12
CA GLY A 91 -14.62 4.53 -11.96
C GLY A 91 -13.24 4.52 -11.34
N ASP A 92 -13.05 5.14 -10.17
CA ASP A 92 -11.75 5.21 -9.53
C ASP A 92 -11.26 3.82 -9.10
N ARG A 93 -12.16 2.99 -8.58
CA ARG A 93 -11.80 1.63 -8.19
C ARG A 93 -11.30 0.83 -9.39
N GLU A 94 -12.00 0.91 -10.51
CA GLU A 94 -11.60 0.20 -11.71
C GLU A 94 -10.28 0.71 -12.25
N ARG A 95 -10.05 2.00 -12.15
CA ARG A 95 -8.81 2.62 -12.59
C ARG A 95 -7.63 2.07 -11.78
N CYS A 96 -7.81 1.96 -10.46
CA CYS A 96 -6.77 1.39 -9.60
C CYS A 96 -6.52 -0.08 -9.91
N LEU A 97 -7.57 -0.85 -10.09
CA LEU A 97 -7.44 -2.27 -10.41
C LEU A 97 -6.78 -2.48 -11.76
N ASN A 98 -7.12 -1.64 -12.74
CA ASN A 98 -6.50 -1.71 -14.06
C ASN A 98 -5.03 -1.35 -14.02
N ALA A 99 -4.62 -0.53 -13.06
CA ALA A 99 -3.21 -0.19 -12.87
C ALA A 99 -2.42 -1.28 -12.16
N GLY A 100 -3.10 -2.33 -11.70
CA GLY A 100 -2.44 -3.48 -11.09
C GLY A 100 -2.72 -3.69 -9.61
N ALA A 101 -3.54 -2.83 -8.99
CA ALA A 101 -3.90 -3.02 -7.58
C ALA A 101 -4.75 -4.28 -7.43
N VAL A 102 -4.53 -5.00 -6.32
CA VAL A 102 -5.33 -6.19 -6.02
C VAL A 102 -6.53 -5.87 -5.16
N GLY A 103 -6.59 -4.66 -4.60
CA GLY A 103 -7.70 -4.21 -3.79
C GLY A 103 -7.74 -2.70 -3.75
N TYR A 104 -8.81 -2.17 -3.16
CA TYR A 104 -9.07 -0.73 -3.14
C TYR A 104 -9.76 -0.37 -1.84
N VAL A 105 -9.27 0.66 -1.18
CA VAL A 105 -9.84 1.17 0.07
C VAL A 105 -9.93 2.68 -0.03
N SER A 106 -11.08 3.25 0.29
CA SER A 106 -11.23 4.71 0.29
C SER A 106 -11.04 5.26 1.70
N LYS A 107 -10.51 6.48 1.77
CA LYS A 107 -10.38 7.19 3.05
C LYS A 107 -11.71 7.86 3.39
N PRO A 108 -12.09 7.93 4.66
CA PRO A 108 -11.37 7.39 5.83
C PRO A 108 -11.43 5.87 5.84
N ILE A 109 -10.32 5.26 6.20
CA ILE A 109 -10.17 3.81 6.11
C ILE A 109 -11.05 3.11 7.14
N ASN A 110 -11.85 2.16 6.67
CA ASN A 110 -12.57 1.24 7.54
C ASN A 110 -11.59 0.12 7.89
N VAL A 111 -11.24 0.04 9.18
CA VAL A 111 -10.22 -0.89 9.63
C VAL A 111 -10.61 -2.35 9.40
N ASP A 112 -11.87 -2.68 9.64
CA ASP A 112 -12.33 -4.06 9.44
C ASP A 112 -12.25 -4.48 7.98
N GLU A 113 -12.65 -3.58 7.08
CA GLU A 113 -12.56 -3.84 5.64
C GLU A 113 -11.11 -4.04 5.22
N LEU A 114 -10.22 -3.19 5.73
CA LEU A 114 -8.81 -3.28 5.41
C LEU A 114 -8.19 -4.58 5.94
N THR A 115 -8.48 -4.95 7.18
CA THR A 115 -7.92 -6.16 7.76
C THR A 115 -8.43 -7.40 7.04
N ASP A 116 -9.67 -7.41 6.58
CA ASP A 116 -10.20 -8.51 5.79
C ASP A 116 -9.41 -8.68 4.49
N LEU A 117 -9.10 -7.55 3.82
CA LEU A 117 -8.28 -7.61 2.62
C LEU A 117 -6.87 -8.09 2.92
N LEU A 118 -6.27 -7.60 4.00
CA LEU A 118 -4.90 -7.97 4.35
C LEU A 118 -4.77 -9.46 4.62
N LYS A 119 -5.78 -10.06 5.22
CA LYS A 119 -5.76 -11.48 5.53
C LYS A 119 -5.70 -12.36 4.30
N LEU A 120 -6.05 -11.84 3.15
CA LEU A 120 -5.93 -12.58 1.90
C LEU A 120 -4.48 -12.71 1.44
N TYR A 121 -3.58 -11.87 1.93
CA TYR A 121 -2.21 -11.79 1.45
C TYR A 121 -1.14 -12.04 2.51
N ILE A 122 -1.54 -12.18 3.75
CA ILE A 122 -0.59 -12.42 4.85
C ILE A 122 -0.85 -13.75 5.52
#